data_b9a32539be58c5151ecfe73c108c4c8b
#
_entry.id   b9a32539be58c5151ecfe73c108c4c8b
#
_cell.length_a   1.000
_cell.length_b   1.000
_cell.length_c   1.000
_cell.angle_alpha   90.00
_cell.angle_beta   90.00
_cell.angle_gamma   90.00
#
_symmetry.space_group_name_H-M   'P 1'
#
loop_
_entity.id
_entity.type
_entity.pdbx_description
1 polymer ?
#
loop_
_entity_poly.entity_id
_entity_poly.type
_entity_poly.pdbx_seq_one_letter_code
_entity_poly.pdbx_strand_id
1 'polypeptide(L)'
;GEQKRVFSMIPGLNNAEFVKYGVMHRNTFINSPELLDNTYNLKKKTNIYFAGQITGVEGYVESISSGMVASLNAIKQFNDANKKLLKSATLSKLENKENVNNKIKEYKFTKSDRETIEEITFSKETMIGALADYISTPKENFQPMNANFGILPPLEGEKIKDKKKRYESLSNRALEKLEQLNENLNI
;
A
#
# COMPACT_ATOMS: atom_id res chain seq x y z
N GLY A 1 -0.59 -2.81 -32.70
CA GLY A 1 -1.61 -1.98 -33.03
C GLY A 1 -1.33 -0.50 -33.22
N GLU A 2 -1.72 0.34 -32.27
CA GLU A 2 -1.72 1.80 -32.40
C GLU A 2 -0.32 2.41 -32.66
N GLN A 3 0.72 1.92 -32.02
CA GLN A 3 2.08 2.44 -32.25
C GLN A 3 2.46 2.32 -33.72
N LYS A 4 2.24 1.18 -34.37
CA LYS A 4 2.53 1.02 -35.79
C LYS A 4 1.73 2.00 -36.65
N ARG A 5 0.41 2.13 -36.36
CA ARG A 5 -0.47 3.06 -37.08
C ARG A 5 0.00 4.50 -36.96
N VAL A 6 0.31 4.96 -35.75
CA VAL A 6 0.72 6.35 -35.49
C VAL A 6 2.09 6.64 -36.10
N PHE A 7 3.08 5.77 -35.91
CA PHE A 7 4.41 5.98 -36.45
C PHE A 7 4.44 5.94 -37.98
N SER A 8 3.59 5.12 -38.62
CA SER A 8 3.50 5.11 -40.10
C SER A 8 2.92 6.39 -40.71
N MET A 9 2.34 7.29 -39.91
CA MET A 9 1.90 8.62 -40.36
C MET A 9 3.05 9.63 -40.46
N ILE A 10 4.22 9.33 -39.88
CA ILE A 10 5.39 10.19 -39.93
C ILE A 10 6.09 9.99 -41.27
N PRO A 11 6.35 11.06 -42.08
CA PRO A 11 7.07 10.94 -43.34
C PRO A 11 8.42 10.24 -43.17
N GLY A 12 8.67 9.22 -43.98
CA GLY A 12 9.88 8.40 -43.91
C GLY A 12 9.76 7.15 -43.00
N LEU A 13 8.71 7.03 -42.18
CA LEU A 13 8.48 5.87 -41.32
C LEU A 13 7.32 4.97 -41.79
N ASN A 14 6.77 5.22 -42.95
CA ASN A 14 5.62 4.49 -43.54
C ASN A 14 5.86 2.95 -43.59
N ASN A 15 7.11 2.57 -43.89
CA ASN A 15 7.52 1.17 -44.01
C ASN A 15 8.48 0.75 -42.92
N ALA A 16 8.46 1.43 -41.76
CA ALA A 16 9.33 1.09 -40.64
C ALA A 16 9.00 -0.30 -40.09
N GLU A 17 10.04 -1.08 -39.92
CA GLU A 17 9.95 -2.37 -39.24
C GLU A 17 10.23 -2.18 -37.72
N PHE A 18 9.25 -2.56 -36.90
CA PHE A 18 9.35 -2.42 -35.45
C PHE A 18 10.02 -3.65 -34.87
N VAL A 19 11.26 -3.50 -34.48
CA VAL A 19 12.04 -4.56 -33.80
C VAL A 19 11.45 -4.88 -32.44
N LYS A 20 10.85 -3.86 -31.76
CA LYS A 20 10.19 -4.03 -30.47
C LYS A 20 9.12 -2.95 -30.28
N TYR A 21 7.97 -3.37 -29.78
CA TYR A 21 6.97 -2.43 -29.25
C TYR A 21 7.27 -2.19 -27.77
N GLY A 22 7.29 -0.95 -27.35
CA GLY A 22 7.67 -0.58 -26.00
C GLY A 22 6.62 0.27 -25.29
N VAL A 23 6.80 0.40 -24.03
CA VAL A 23 6.14 1.40 -23.17
C VAL A 23 7.07 2.60 -23.00
N MET A 24 6.49 3.78 -22.76
CA MET A 24 7.25 5.03 -22.66
C MET A 24 8.13 5.07 -21.40
N HIS A 25 7.73 4.37 -20.33
CA HIS A 25 8.53 4.21 -19.12
C HIS A 25 8.63 2.74 -18.71
N ARG A 26 9.69 2.47 -17.99
CA ARG A 26 9.90 1.16 -17.39
C ARG A 26 10.39 1.38 -15.95
N ASN A 27 9.46 1.37 -15.01
CA ASN A 27 9.79 1.51 -13.60
C ASN A 27 10.32 0.19 -13.04
N THR A 28 11.30 0.28 -12.14
CA THR A 28 11.75 -0.86 -11.34
C THR A 28 10.77 -1.07 -10.21
N PHE A 29 10.36 -2.31 -10.00
CA PHE A 29 9.51 -2.72 -8.87
C PHE A 29 9.96 -4.08 -8.34
N ILE A 30 9.61 -4.35 -7.08
CA ILE A 30 9.88 -5.63 -6.42
C ILE A 30 8.70 -6.58 -6.59
N ASN A 31 8.91 -7.87 -6.38
CA ASN A 31 7.79 -8.83 -6.34
C ASN A 31 7.03 -8.69 -5.01
N SER A 32 6.27 -7.61 -4.89
CA SER A 32 5.56 -7.23 -3.67
C SER A 32 4.63 -8.30 -3.13
N PRO A 33 3.86 -9.06 -3.94
CA PRO A 33 2.99 -10.10 -3.42
C PRO A 33 3.68 -11.18 -2.59
N GLU A 34 4.95 -11.46 -2.87
CA GLU A 34 5.75 -12.40 -2.09
C GLU A 34 6.42 -11.74 -0.88
N LEU A 35 6.78 -10.46 -1.01
CA LEU A 35 7.65 -9.77 -0.07
C LEU A 35 6.90 -8.93 0.96
N LEU A 36 5.81 -8.27 0.55
CA LEU A 36 5.11 -7.26 1.35
C LEU A 36 3.78 -7.75 1.87
N ASP A 37 3.41 -7.21 3.01
CA ASP A 37 2.09 -7.29 3.60
C ASP A 37 1.20 -6.13 3.10
N ASN A 38 -0.10 -6.15 3.39
CA ASN A 38 -1.06 -5.10 3.02
C ASN A 38 -0.82 -3.77 3.76
N THR A 39 0.04 -3.75 4.76
CA THR A 39 0.55 -2.55 5.44
C THR A 39 1.88 -2.06 4.87
N TYR A 40 2.33 -2.63 3.74
CA TYR A 40 3.57 -2.30 3.02
C TYR A 40 4.86 -2.65 3.76
N ASN A 41 4.82 -3.41 4.83
CA ASN A 41 6.01 -3.91 5.51
C ASN A 41 6.50 -5.24 4.92
N LEU A 42 7.77 -5.55 5.12
CA LEU A 42 8.33 -6.85 4.74
C LEU A 42 7.76 -7.96 5.63
N LYS A 43 7.22 -9.02 5.02
CA LYS A 43 6.73 -10.23 5.72
C LYS A 43 7.79 -10.87 6.62
N LYS A 44 9.07 -10.82 6.20
CA LYS A 44 10.20 -11.42 6.95
C LYS A 44 10.82 -10.47 7.98
N LYS A 45 10.70 -9.14 7.78
CA LYS A 45 11.25 -8.09 8.66
C LYS A 45 10.23 -6.97 8.79
N THR A 46 9.34 -7.12 9.74
CA THR A 46 8.13 -6.28 9.90
C THR A 46 8.40 -4.81 10.26
N ASN A 47 9.64 -4.47 10.61
CA ASN A 47 10.09 -3.11 10.87
C ASN A 47 10.68 -2.40 9.64
N ILE A 48 10.59 -3.01 8.46
CA ILE A 48 11.03 -2.41 7.20
C ILE A 48 9.81 -2.23 6.32
N TYR A 49 9.57 -1.00 5.88
CA TYR A 49 8.46 -0.60 5.05
C TYR A 49 8.93 -0.14 3.67
N PHE A 50 8.12 -0.39 2.66
CA PHE A 50 8.30 0.12 1.32
C PHE A 50 7.09 0.96 0.93
N ALA A 51 7.29 1.95 0.06
CA ALA A 51 6.20 2.78 -0.44
C ALA A 51 6.50 3.29 -1.85
N GLY A 52 5.48 3.72 -2.55
CA GLY A 52 5.60 4.28 -3.90
C GLY A 52 5.79 3.24 -4.99
N GLN A 53 6.25 3.67 -6.14
CA GLN A 53 6.34 2.86 -7.36
C GLN A 53 7.14 1.57 -7.21
N ILE A 54 8.14 1.55 -6.34
CA ILE A 54 8.93 0.35 -6.06
C ILE A 54 8.07 -0.83 -5.58
N THR A 55 6.91 -0.56 -4.99
CA THR A 55 5.97 -1.58 -4.51
C THR A 55 5.03 -2.10 -5.59
N GLY A 56 5.06 -1.53 -6.78
CA GLY A 56 4.14 -1.88 -7.88
C GLY A 56 2.84 -1.07 -7.88
N VAL A 57 2.72 -0.01 -7.08
CA VAL A 57 1.67 0.99 -7.29
C VAL A 57 2.17 2.02 -8.29
N GLU A 58 1.36 2.35 -9.30
CA GLU A 58 1.68 3.37 -10.31
C GLU A 58 0.81 4.60 -10.14
N GLY A 59 1.42 5.77 -10.29
CA GLY A 59 0.80 7.08 -10.17
C GLY A 59 1.24 7.84 -8.93
N TYR A 60 1.12 9.16 -8.98
CA TYR A 60 1.57 10.03 -7.87
C TYR A 60 0.66 9.90 -6.65
N VAL A 61 -0.66 9.87 -6.86
CA VAL A 61 -1.64 9.74 -5.77
C VAL A 61 -1.51 8.37 -5.09
N GLU A 62 -1.35 7.31 -5.88
CA GLU A 62 -1.12 5.94 -5.41
C GLU A 62 0.16 5.84 -4.59
N SER A 63 1.23 6.48 -5.07
CA SER A 63 2.52 6.51 -4.35
C SER A 63 2.41 7.24 -3.01
N ILE A 64 1.69 8.38 -2.98
CA ILE A 64 1.42 9.12 -1.74
C ILE A 64 0.58 8.27 -0.78
N SER A 65 -0.50 7.63 -1.27
CA SER A 65 -1.36 6.80 -0.44
C SER A 65 -0.63 5.59 0.14
N SER A 66 0.25 4.94 -0.63
CA SER A 66 1.09 3.85 -0.13
C SER A 66 2.04 4.33 0.97
N GLY A 67 2.62 5.53 0.82
CA GLY A 67 3.43 6.19 1.83
C GLY A 67 2.66 6.47 3.12
N MET A 68 1.41 6.92 2.99
CA MET A 68 0.53 7.14 4.13
C MET A 68 0.25 5.85 4.91
N VAL A 69 -0.14 4.77 4.22
CA VAL A 69 -0.38 3.46 4.88
C VAL A 69 0.88 2.96 5.58
N ALA A 70 2.03 2.99 4.90
CA ALA A 70 3.30 2.56 5.45
C ALA A 70 3.70 3.38 6.69
N SER A 71 3.56 4.72 6.63
CA SER A 71 3.95 5.60 7.74
C SER A 71 3.05 5.48 8.96
N LEU A 72 1.72 5.37 8.77
CA LEU A 72 0.79 5.16 9.87
C LEU A 72 1.11 3.88 10.64
N ASN A 73 1.38 2.79 9.93
CA ASN A 73 1.73 1.52 10.54
C ASN A 73 3.12 1.55 11.19
N ALA A 74 4.10 2.22 10.57
CA ALA A 74 5.42 2.38 11.16
C ALA A 74 5.38 3.19 12.47
N ILE A 75 4.61 4.28 12.50
CA ILE A 75 4.43 5.11 13.71
C ILE A 75 3.72 4.31 14.80
N LYS A 76 2.63 3.60 14.45
CA LYS A 76 1.92 2.75 15.42
C LYS A 76 2.83 1.69 16.00
N GLN A 77 3.57 0.98 15.15
CA GLN A 77 4.54 -0.03 15.57
C GLN A 77 5.61 0.54 16.52
N PHE A 78 6.16 1.73 16.20
CA PHE A 78 7.12 2.42 17.03
C PHE A 78 6.52 2.81 18.40
N ASN A 79 5.31 3.36 18.42
CA ASN A 79 4.64 3.77 19.65
C ASN A 79 4.31 2.57 20.55
N ASP A 80 3.86 1.45 19.99
CA ASP A 80 3.55 0.26 20.76
C ASP A 80 4.81 -0.40 21.34
N ALA A 81 5.92 -0.38 20.60
CA ALA A 81 7.22 -0.79 21.12
C ALA A 81 7.67 0.08 22.31
N ASN A 82 7.54 1.40 22.18
CA ASN A 82 7.88 2.32 23.25
C ASN A 82 7.04 2.10 24.50
N LYS A 83 5.72 1.86 24.35
CA LYS A 83 4.83 1.54 25.47
C LYS A 83 5.26 0.26 26.18
N LYS A 84 5.64 -0.80 25.44
CA LYS A 84 6.16 -2.05 26.04
C LYS A 84 7.46 -1.82 26.81
N LEU A 85 8.41 -1.08 26.23
CA LEU A 85 9.67 -0.76 26.86
C LEU A 85 9.48 0.06 28.14
N LEU A 86 8.59 1.07 28.10
CA LEU A 86 8.25 1.87 29.28
C LEU A 86 7.61 1.01 30.38
N LYS A 87 6.68 0.12 30.05
CA LYS A 87 6.09 -0.82 31.01
C LYS A 87 7.16 -1.73 31.63
N SER A 88 8.06 -2.30 30.81
CA SER A 88 9.14 -3.16 31.31
C SER A 88 10.14 -2.38 32.19
N ALA A 89 10.44 -1.13 31.80
CA ALA A 89 11.30 -0.25 32.59
C ALA A 89 10.69 0.13 33.93
N THR A 90 9.38 0.41 33.97
CA THR A 90 8.64 0.69 35.21
C THR A 90 8.66 -0.53 36.13
N LEU A 91 8.45 -1.72 35.60
CA LEU A 91 8.50 -2.98 36.36
C LEU A 91 9.91 -3.30 36.88
N SER A 92 10.96 -2.86 36.17
CA SER A 92 12.37 -3.09 36.55
C SER A 92 13.00 -1.96 37.41
N LYS A 93 12.20 -1.01 37.91
CA LYS A 93 12.68 0.15 38.72
C LYS A 93 13.81 0.93 38.04
N LEU A 94 13.76 1.14 36.73
CA LEU A 94 14.72 1.97 36.01
C LEU A 94 14.39 3.45 36.25
N GLU A 95 15.13 4.11 37.17
CA GLU A 95 14.91 5.52 37.59
C GLU A 95 15.43 6.56 36.59
N ASN A 96 16.12 6.15 35.52
CA ASN A 96 16.79 7.09 34.62
C ASN A 96 16.20 7.07 33.19
N LYS A 97 15.62 8.21 32.76
CA LYS A 97 15.05 8.42 31.41
C LYS A 97 16.08 8.20 30.29
N GLU A 98 17.35 8.46 30.53
CA GLU A 98 18.42 8.30 29.54
C GLU A 98 18.66 6.82 29.21
N ASN A 99 18.59 5.94 30.20
CA ASN A 99 18.66 4.48 30.00
C ASN A 99 17.47 3.92 29.21
N VAL A 100 16.27 4.50 29.37
CA VAL A 100 15.09 4.11 28.60
C VAL A 100 15.26 4.49 27.13
N ASN A 101 15.72 5.71 26.85
CA ASN A 101 15.95 6.17 25.47
C ASN A 101 17.03 5.36 24.75
N ASN A 102 18.09 4.96 25.44
CA ASN A 102 19.13 4.09 24.87
C ASN A 102 18.59 2.69 24.57
N LYS A 103 17.78 2.11 25.45
CA LYS A 103 17.09 0.82 25.20
C LYS A 103 16.10 0.89 24.04
N ILE A 104 15.41 2.03 23.85
CA ILE A 104 14.53 2.24 22.69
C ILE A 104 15.33 2.19 21.38
N LYS A 105 16.52 2.83 21.34
CA LYS A 105 17.40 2.81 20.16
C LYS A 105 17.94 1.42 19.82
N GLU A 106 18.11 0.57 20.82
CA GLU A 106 18.64 -0.79 20.67
C GLU A 106 17.55 -1.86 20.49
N TYR A 107 16.27 -1.47 20.62
CA TYR A 107 15.17 -2.41 20.54
C TYR A 107 15.05 -3.07 19.16
N LYS A 108 15.15 -4.40 19.14
CA LYS A 108 14.96 -5.21 17.94
C LYS A 108 13.56 -5.81 17.96
N PHE A 109 12.76 -5.47 16.98
CA PHE A 109 11.44 -6.06 16.81
C PHE A 109 11.51 -7.58 16.64
N THR A 110 10.72 -8.29 17.41
CA THR A 110 10.62 -9.75 17.37
C THR A 110 9.30 -10.18 16.72
N LYS A 111 9.21 -11.45 16.32
CA LYS A 111 7.96 -12.03 15.78
C LYS A 111 6.80 -11.93 16.79
N SER A 112 7.09 -12.09 18.08
CA SER A 112 6.11 -11.94 19.16
C SER A 112 5.55 -10.53 19.30
N ASP A 113 6.31 -9.49 18.91
CA ASP A 113 5.83 -8.11 18.94
C ASP A 113 4.77 -7.87 17.90
N ARG A 114 4.87 -8.51 16.73
CA ARG A 114 3.88 -8.42 15.66
C ARG A 114 2.50 -8.94 16.07
N GLU A 115 2.46 -10.07 16.77
CA GLU A 115 1.20 -10.72 17.20
C GLU A 115 0.37 -9.87 18.17
N THR A 116 0.96 -8.81 18.72
CA THR A 116 0.33 -7.93 19.72
C THR A 116 0.04 -6.51 19.18
N ILE A 117 0.47 -6.19 17.95
CA ILE A 117 0.24 -4.89 17.32
C ILE A 117 -0.96 -5.01 16.39
N GLU A 118 -2.01 -4.25 16.69
CA GLU A 118 -3.15 -4.10 15.80
C GLU A 118 -2.73 -3.21 14.62
N GLU A 119 -2.69 -3.79 13.42
CA GLU A 119 -2.30 -3.07 12.21
C GLU A 119 -3.43 -2.14 11.74
N ILE A 120 -3.07 -0.98 11.21
CA ILE A 120 -4.02 -0.06 10.55
C ILE A 120 -4.19 -0.54 9.11
N THR A 121 -5.31 -1.21 8.85
CA THR A 121 -5.66 -1.71 7.52
C THR A 121 -6.82 -0.93 6.93
N PHE A 122 -6.73 -0.64 5.64
CA PHE A 122 -7.79 0.00 4.88
C PHE A 122 -8.68 -1.05 4.21
N SER A 123 -10.00 -0.82 4.25
CA SER A 123 -10.95 -1.73 3.58
C SER A 123 -10.66 -1.83 2.08
N LYS A 124 -10.75 -3.04 1.52
CA LYS A 124 -10.67 -3.29 0.06
C LYS A 124 -11.75 -2.54 -0.74
N GLU A 125 -12.77 -2.04 -0.09
CA GLU A 125 -13.81 -1.21 -0.69
C GLU A 125 -13.34 0.23 -0.93
N THR A 126 -12.18 0.63 -0.38
CA THR A 126 -11.48 1.87 -0.69
C THR A 126 -10.40 1.64 -1.72
N MET A 127 -10.04 2.66 -2.50
CA MET A 127 -8.97 2.56 -3.49
C MET A 127 -7.62 2.26 -2.84
N ILE A 128 -7.35 2.86 -1.68
CA ILE A 128 -6.13 2.65 -0.89
C ILE A 128 -6.04 1.18 -0.46
N GLY A 129 -7.10 0.64 0.14
CA GLY A 129 -7.13 -0.74 0.59
C GLY A 129 -7.10 -1.75 -0.55
N ALA A 130 -7.77 -1.46 -1.67
CA ALA A 130 -7.74 -2.32 -2.85
C ALA A 130 -6.33 -2.40 -3.48
N LEU A 131 -5.59 -1.29 -3.53
CA LEU A 131 -4.19 -1.30 -3.96
C LEU A 131 -3.28 -2.03 -2.98
N ALA A 132 -3.46 -1.83 -1.69
CA ALA A 132 -2.73 -2.54 -0.65
C ALA A 132 -2.95 -4.06 -0.74
N ASP A 133 -4.19 -4.50 -0.96
CA ASP A 133 -4.52 -5.89 -1.23
C ASP A 133 -3.88 -6.40 -2.53
N TYR A 134 -3.93 -5.58 -3.59
CA TYR A 134 -3.37 -5.94 -4.88
C TYR A 134 -1.87 -6.25 -4.80
N ILE A 135 -1.09 -5.42 -4.09
CA ILE A 135 0.37 -5.57 -3.98
C ILE A 135 0.80 -6.65 -2.97
N SER A 136 -0.08 -7.12 -2.11
CA SER A 136 0.23 -8.10 -1.05
C SER A 136 -0.33 -9.51 -1.32
N THR A 137 -1.28 -9.62 -2.25
CA THR A 137 -1.91 -10.90 -2.61
C THR A 137 -1.07 -11.64 -3.67
N PRO A 138 -0.64 -12.89 -3.42
CA PRO A 138 0.12 -13.70 -4.37
C PRO A 138 -0.59 -13.82 -5.72
N LYS A 139 0.18 -13.65 -6.80
CA LYS A 139 -0.33 -13.77 -8.18
C LYS A 139 0.80 -14.11 -9.15
N GLU A 140 0.46 -14.85 -10.18
CA GLU A 140 1.35 -15.07 -11.31
C GLU A 140 1.52 -13.77 -12.10
N ASN A 141 2.73 -13.52 -12.58
CA ASN A 141 3.03 -12.36 -13.44
C ASN A 141 2.59 -11.02 -12.85
N PHE A 142 2.98 -10.74 -11.60
CA PHE A 142 2.73 -9.46 -10.95
C PHE A 142 3.20 -8.29 -11.83
N GLN A 143 2.31 -7.33 -12.07
CA GLN A 143 2.58 -6.09 -12.80
C GLN A 143 2.14 -4.89 -11.98
N PRO A 144 2.81 -3.75 -12.13
CA PRO A 144 2.36 -2.51 -11.49
C PRO A 144 0.93 -2.13 -11.86
N MET A 145 0.22 -1.49 -10.93
CA MET A 145 -1.19 -1.16 -11.05
C MET A 145 -1.46 0.30 -10.68
N ASN A 146 -2.21 0.99 -11.56
CA ASN A 146 -2.80 2.29 -11.24
C ASN A 146 -4.14 2.11 -10.53
N ALA A 147 -4.53 3.11 -9.75
CA ALA A 147 -5.86 3.19 -9.18
C ALA A 147 -6.94 3.19 -10.29
N ASN A 148 -7.86 2.26 -10.20
CA ASN A 148 -9.01 2.19 -11.11
C ASN A 148 -10.19 1.49 -10.43
N PHE A 149 -11.41 1.81 -10.86
CA PHE A 149 -12.61 1.22 -10.27
C PHE A 149 -12.75 -0.30 -10.49
N GLY A 150 -11.97 -0.88 -11.40
CA GLY A 150 -11.99 -2.32 -11.69
C GLY A 150 -11.36 -3.19 -10.61
N ILE A 151 -10.53 -2.61 -9.74
CA ILE A 151 -9.92 -3.35 -8.62
C ILE A 151 -10.80 -3.36 -7.35
N LEU A 152 -11.85 -2.52 -7.31
CA LEU A 152 -12.76 -2.47 -6.18
C LEU A 152 -13.73 -3.67 -6.21
N PRO A 153 -14.09 -4.23 -5.06
CA PRO A 153 -15.14 -5.21 -4.95
C PRO A 153 -16.46 -4.67 -5.54
N PRO A 154 -17.28 -5.50 -6.19
CA PRO A 154 -18.57 -5.07 -6.72
C PRO A 154 -19.46 -4.54 -5.60
N LEU A 155 -20.45 -3.71 -5.99
CA LEU A 155 -21.51 -3.30 -5.08
C LEU A 155 -22.43 -4.50 -4.81
N GLU A 156 -22.90 -4.60 -3.58
CA GLU A 156 -23.93 -5.58 -3.20
C GLU A 156 -25.29 -5.16 -3.77
N GLY A 157 -26.16 -6.14 -4.06
CA GLY A 157 -27.50 -5.91 -4.56
C GLY A 157 -27.63 -5.87 -6.10
N GLU A 158 -28.59 -5.10 -6.61
CA GLU A 158 -28.87 -5.05 -8.04
C GLU A 158 -27.76 -4.35 -8.84
N LYS A 159 -27.46 -4.89 -10.03
CA LYS A 159 -26.40 -4.39 -10.91
C LYS A 159 -26.77 -3.01 -11.49
N ILE A 160 -26.09 -1.97 -11.06
CA ILE A 160 -26.25 -0.62 -11.60
C ILE A 160 -25.67 -0.57 -13.02
N LYS A 161 -26.54 -0.43 -14.03
CA LYS A 161 -26.16 -0.40 -15.46
C LYS A 161 -25.46 0.91 -15.84
N ASP A 162 -25.91 2.03 -15.29
CA ASP A 162 -25.30 3.34 -15.53
C ASP A 162 -23.91 3.43 -14.93
N LYS A 163 -22.91 3.69 -15.76
CA LYS A 163 -21.49 3.72 -15.36
C LYS A 163 -21.21 4.84 -14.36
N LYS A 164 -21.81 6.03 -14.55
CA LYS A 164 -21.57 7.18 -13.69
C LYS A 164 -22.16 6.94 -12.30
N LYS A 165 -23.40 6.50 -12.23
CA LYS A 165 -24.07 6.16 -10.96
C LYS A 165 -23.34 5.04 -10.21
N ARG A 166 -22.86 4.03 -10.94
CA ARG A 166 -22.07 2.95 -10.33
C ARG A 166 -20.78 3.46 -9.71
N TYR A 167 -20.05 4.35 -10.39
CA TYR A 167 -18.81 4.92 -9.87
C TYR A 167 -19.06 5.86 -8.68
N GLU A 168 -20.14 6.62 -8.71
CA GLU A 168 -20.61 7.44 -7.60
C GLU A 168 -20.92 6.58 -6.37
N SER A 169 -21.66 5.49 -6.52
CA SER A 169 -21.97 4.56 -5.43
C SER A 169 -20.71 3.89 -4.87
N LEU A 170 -19.74 3.51 -5.71
CA LEU A 170 -18.46 2.98 -5.25
C LEU A 170 -17.65 4.01 -4.47
N SER A 171 -17.67 5.27 -4.91
CA SER A 171 -16.99 6.37 -4.21
C SER A 171 -17.62 6.65 -2.86
N ASN A 172 -18.95 6.72 -2.78
CA ASN A 172 -19.66 6.94 -1.53
C ASN A 172 -19.38 5.82 -0.52
N ARG A 173 -19.44 4.56 -0.94
CA ARG A 173 -19.06 3.42 -0.12
C ARG A 173 -17.63 3.53 0.41
N ALA A 174 -16.70 3.95 -0.44
CA ALA A 174 -15.31 4.12 -0.04
C ALA A 174 -15.15 5.22 1.03
N LEU A 175 -15.86 6.35 0.89
CA LEU A 175 -15.86 7.44 1.88
C LEU A 175 -16.41 6.97 3.22
N GLU A 176 -17.55 6.26 3.23
CA GLU A 176 -18.13 5.68 4.45
C GLU A 176 -17.13 4.74 5.17
N LYS A 177 -16.37 3.92 4.42
CA LYS A 177 -15.34 3.06 5.01
C LYS A 177 -14.17 3.81 5.60
N LEU A 178 -13.79 4.95 5.00
CA LEU A 178 -12.75 5.82 5.54
C LEU A 178 -13.21 6.55 6.80
N GLU A 179 -14.47 7.01 6.84
CA GLU A 179 -15.06 7.62 8.03
C GLU A 179 -15.10 6.62 9.19
N GLN A 180 -15.58 5.40 8.96
CA GLN A 180 -15.56 4.33 9.96
C GLN A 180 -14.16 4.04 10.50
N LEU A 181 -13.14 4.02 9.62
CA LEU A 181 -11.76 3.83 10.04
C LEU A 181 -11.26 5.00 10.90
N ASN A 182 -11.57 6.24 10.50
CA ASN A 182 -11.19 7.44 11.23
C ASN A 182 -11.78 7.47 12.64
N GLU A 183 -13.07 7.12 12.79
CA GLU A 183 -13.74 6.99 14.08
C GLU A 183 -13.06 5.95 14.98
N ASN A 184 -12.69 4.78 14.42
CA ASN A 184 -12.02 3.71 15.16
C ASN A 184 -10.60 4.10 15.61
N LEU A 185 -9.92 4.95 14.84
CA LEU A 185 -8.57 5.41 15.18
C LEU A 185 -8.56 6.60 16.15
N ASN A 186 -9.72 7.23 16.43
CA ASN A 186 -9.85 8.45 17.24
C ASN A 186 -8.92 9.59 16.75
N ILE A 187 -8.83 9.78 15.42
CA ILE A 187 -8.01 10.81 14.78
C ILE A 187 -8.92 11.98 14.35
#